data_6c55507b2e45b76a5829bb39a6361a5a
#
_entry.id   6c55507b2e45b76a5829bb39a6361a5a
#
_cell.length_a   1.000
_cell.length_b   1.000
_cell.length_c   1.000
_cell.angle_alpha   90.00
_cell.angle_beta   90.00
_cell.angle_gamma   90.00
#
_symmetry.space_group_name_H-M   'P 1'
#
loop_
_entity.id
_entity.type
_entity.pdbx_description
1 polymer ?
#
loop_
_entity_poly.entity_id
_entity_poly.type
_entity_poly.pdbx_seq_one_letter_code
_entity_poly.pdbx_strand_id
1 'polypeptide(L)'
;LAGVPEYGAMNRMKEQQGLSIQAKWRLAAAYALTGKMKPAEELVYRAETSIPPYSSMNFIYGSSDRDEAMILETLILMNRERDALQQAKVVSKNLSQEEYFSTQSTAFALMAMGRLAEKLSGTLDFTWTWNGKQQPAVKSAKAVFDKEIPTSPKSGTVSVKNQGKGALGVDIITRTQLLNDTLPAISDNLRMDIRYATLNGTPISAEEIKQGTDFAAIVSISNISGTSDYTNLALTHIIPSGWEIYNERMVTADTAINYSYQDIRDDRVLTYFNLH
;
A
#
# COMPACT_ATOMS: atom_id res chain seq x y z
N LEU A 1 -10.74 5.00 23.26
CA LEU A 1 -11.53 4.65 22.09
C LEU A 1 -12.81 3.87 22.45
N ALA A 2 -12.76 3.04 23.49
CA ALA A 2 -13.93 2.27 23.96
C ALA A 2 -14.97 3.13 24.73
N GLY A 3 -14.73 4.43 24.92
CA GLY A 3 -15.64 5.33 25.63
C GLY A 3 -15.57 5.25 27.17
N VAL A 4 -14.78 4.34 27.71
CA VAL A 4 -14.62 4.17 29.18
C VAL A 4 -13.15 4.42 29.53
N PRO A 5 -12.79 5.62 30.03
CA PRO A 5 -11.40 5.95 30.33
C PRO A 5 -10.97 5.36 31.68
N GLU A 6 -9.90 4.57 31.67
CA GLU A 6 -9.26 4.00 32.86
C GLU A 6 -8.11 4.91 33.33
N TYR A 7 -8.44 6.03 33.97
CA TYR A 7 -7.43 7.03 34.37
C TYR A 7 -6.30 6.47 35.24
N GLY A 8 -6.59 5.51 36.12
CA GLY A 8 -5.55 4.89 36.92
C GLY A 8 -4.50 4.16 36.12
N ALA A 9 -4.93 3.43 35.07
CA ALA A 9 -4.03 2.75 34.12
C ALA A 9 -3.31 3.74 33.23
N MET A 10 -4.00 4.76 32.73
CA MET A 10 -3.42 5.83 31.91
C MET A 10 -2.31 6.58 32.66
N ASN A 11 -2.52 6.94 33.92
CA ASN A 11 -1.53 7.63 34.74
C ASN A 11 -0.31 6.74 35.03
N ARG A 12 -0.51 5.48 35.41
CA ARG A 12 0.59 4.52 35.60
C ARG A 12 1.41 4.34 34.34
N MET A 13 0.74 4.25 33.17
CA MET A 13 1.42 4.14 31.90
C MET A 13 2.23 5.40 31.57
N LYS A 14 1.69 6.61 31.85
CA LYS A 14 2.38 7.87 31.65
C LYS A 14 3.70 7.97 32.45
N GLU A 15 3.72 7.43 33.66
CA GLU A 15 4.88 7.43 34.56
C GLU A 15 5.93 6.37 34.18
N GLN A 16 5.57 5.44 33.31
CA GLN A 16 6.47 4.38 32.88
C GLN A 16 7.60 4.93 32.03
N GLN A 17 8.86 4.63 32.42
CA GLN A 17 10.04 4.96 31.63
C GLN A 17 10.14 4.04 30.41
N GLY A 18 10.62 4.57 29.28
CA GLY A 18 10.90 3.78 28.08
C GLY A 18 9.65 3.47 27.22
N LEU A 19 8.58 4.22 27.35
CA LEU A 19 7.47 4.12 26.40
C LEU A 19 7.95 4.35 24.96
N SER A 20 7.54 3.45 24.04
CA SER A 20 7.78 3.63 22.62
C SER A 20 7.08 4.89 22.10
N ILE A 21 7.54 5.41 20.96
CA ILE A 21 6.94 6.57 20.30
C ILE A 21 5.46 6.34 20.07
N GLN A 22 5.08 5.18 19.53
CA GLN A 22 3.70 4.79 19.26
C GLN A 22 2.85 4.77 20.52
N ALA A 23 3.39 4.21 21.62
CA ALA A 23 2.66 4.16 22.89
C ALA A 23 2.42 5.56 23.47
N LYS A 24 3.40 6.47 23.38
CA LYS A 24 3.23 7.88 23.80
C LYS A 24 2.12 8.57 23.03
N TRP A 25 2.12 8.43 21.69
CA TRP A 25 1.09 9.04 20.84
C TRP A 25 -0.30 8.45 21.11
N ARG A 26 -0.42 7.10 21.26
CA ARG A 26 -1.72 6.48 21.58
C ARG A 26 -2.24 6.84 22.96
N LEU A 27 -1.37 6.96 23.94
CA LEU A 27 -1.76 7.42 25.28
C LEU A 27 -2.16 8.91 25.25
N ALA A 28 -1.46 9.73 24.48
CA ALA A 28 -1.85 11.13 24.27
C ALA A 28 -3.24 11.24 23.60
N ALA A 29 -3.55 10.40 22.61
CA ALA A 29 -4.88 10.33 22.01
C ALA A 29 -5.96 9.97 23.04
N ALA A 30 -5.67 9.03 23.95
CA ALA A 30 -6.59 8.66 25.01
C ALA A 30 -6.88 9.83 25.98
N TYR A 31 -5.85 10.59 26.36
CA TYR A 31 -6.02 11.80 27.18
C TYR A 31 -6.79 12.89 26.42
N ALA A 32 -6.47 13.12 25.14
CA ALA A 32 -7.15 14.11 24.32
C ALA A 32 -8.65 13.82 24.18
N LEU A 33 -9.02 12.55 23.95
CA LEU A 33 -10.41 12.09 23.87
C LEU A 33 -11.19 12.33 25.17
N THR A 34 -10.51 12.35 26.31
CA THR A 34 -11.12 12.63 27.59
C THR A 34 -11.06 14.11 27.99
N GLY A 35 -10.63 14.99 27.11
CA GLY A 35 -10.48 16.42 27.35
C GLY A 35 -9.25 16.79 28.21
N LYS A 36 -8.39 15.84 28.52
CA LYS A 36 -7.18 16.07 29.34
C LYS A 36 -5.99 16.46 28.44
N MET A 37 -6.01 17.66 27.88
CA MET A 37 -5.00 18.12 26.93
C MET A 37 -3.60 18.25 27.53
N LYS A 38 -3.48 18.77 28.77
CA LYS A 38 -2.16 18.96 29.41
C LYS A 38 -1.32 17.67 29.47
N PRO A 39 -1.80 16.54 30.03
CA PRO A 39 -1.04 15.30 29.99
C PRO A 39 -0.82 14.75 28.58
N ALA A 40 -1.71 15.01 27.63
CA ALA A 40 -1.50 14.64 26.23
C ALA A 40 -0.31 15.40 25.64
N GLU A 41 -0.23 16.71 25.84
CA GLU A 41 0.87 17.55 25.36
C GLU A 41 2.21 17.18 26.01
N GLU A 42 2.22 16.90 27.31
CA GLU A 42 3.42 16.44 28.02
C GLU A 42 4.00 15.15 27.44
N LEU A 43 3.14 14.19 27.10
CA LEU A 43 3.55 12.89 26.52
C LEU A 43 4.22 13.04 25.17
N VAL A 44 3.72 13.94 24.32
CA VAL A 44 4.22 14.13 22.96
C VAL A 44 5.11 15.35 22.80
N TYR A 45 5.50 15.96 23.92
CA TYR A 45 6.47 17.07 23.90
C TYR A 45 7.78 16.61 23.26
N ARG A 46 8.15 17.20 22.13
CA ARG A 46 9.32 16.81 21.32
C ARG A 46 9.33 15.35 20.85
N ALA A 47 8.18 14.67 20.88
CA ALA A 47 8.09 13.34 20.30
C ALA A 47 8.16 13.40 18.77
N GLU A 48 8.92 12.49 18.18
CA GLU A 48 8.98 12.34 16.73
C GLU A 48 7.63 11.88 16.17
N THR A 49 7.34 12.30 14.94
CA THR A 49 6.14 11.88 14.19
C THR A 49 6.47 10.85 13.11
N SER A 50 7.75 10.63 12.82
CA SER A 50 8.21 9.59 11.93
C SER A 50 8.52 8.32 12.73
N ILE A 51 8.09 7.20 12.20
CA ILE A 51 8.31 5.88 12.79
C ILE A 51 9.30 5.12 11.91
N PRO A 52 10.44 4.66 12.46
CA PRO A 52 11.36 3.84 11.70
C PRO A 52 10.65 2.57 11.16
N PRO A 53 11.00 2.10 9.95
CA PRO A 53 10.49 0.84 9.43
C PRO A 53 10.73 -0.29 10.43
N TYR A 54 9.75 -1.17 10.56
CA TYR A 54 9.91 -2.36 11.40
C TYR A 54 10.96 -3.29 10.77
N SER A 55 12.03 -3.58 11.51
CA SER A 55 13.21 -4.29 11.00
C SER A 55 13.01 -5.79 10.78
N SER A 56 11.91 -6.36 11.24
CA SER A 56 11.58 -7.78 11.02
C SER A 56 10.09 -8.01 11.14
N MET A 57 9.59 -8.97 10.37
CA MET A 57 8.23 -9.49 10.53
C MET A 57 8.13 -10.38 11.79
N ASN A 58 8.39 -9.82 12.96
CA ASN A 58 8.34 -10.55 14.24
C ASN A 58 6.90 -10.99 14.61
N PHE A 59 6.15 -11.53 13.67
CA PHE A 59 4.75 -11.95 13.83
C PHE A 59 3.83 -10.87 14.41
N ILE A 60 4.20 -9.60 14.28
CA ILE A 60 3.39 -8.47 14.67
C ILE A 60 2.72 -7.85 13.44
N TYR A 61 1.43 -7.56 13.55
CA TYR A 61 0.66 -6.90 12.50
C TYR A 61 0.85 -5.37 12.48
N GLY A 62 1.90 -4.86 13.14
CA GLY A 62 2.26 -3.45 13.16
C GLY A 62 3.05 -3.03 11.94
N SER A 63 2.93 -1.78 11.53
CA SER A 63 3.77 -1.15 10.52
C SER A 63 4.01 0.32 10.87
N SER A 64 5.11 0.89 10.34
CA SER A 64 5.37 2.32 10.42
C SER A 64 4.20 3.14 9.86
N ASP A 65 3.64 2.74 8.73
CA ASP A 65 2.53 3.45 8.07
C ASP A 65 1.26 3.49 8.93
N ARG A 66 0.91 2.36 9.57
CA ARG A 66 -0.19 2.31 10.52
C ARG A 66 0.03 3.28 11.68
N ASP A 67 1.22 3.28 12.24
CA ASP A 67 1.54 4.08 13.41
C ASP A 67 1.61 5.57 13.06
N GLU A 68 2.11 5.93 11.89
CA GLU A 68 2.08 7.30 11.37
C GLU A 68 0.65 7.79 11.11
N ALA A 69 -0.23 6.93 10.66
CA ALA A 69 -1.65 7.24 10.55
C ALA A 69 -2.31 7.45 11.93
N MET A 70 -1.93 6.66 12.93
CA MET A 70 -2.38 6.86 14.32
C MET A 70 -1.86 8.16 14.92
N ILE A 71 -0.66 8.60 14.55
CA ILE A 71 -0.10 9.90 14.94
C ILE A 71 -0.91 11.03 14.30
N LEU A 72 -1.24 10.92 13.02
CA LEU A 72 -2.13 11.87 12.34
C LEU A 72 -3.47 12.02 13.08
N GLU A 73 -4.12 10.89 13.41
CA GLU A 73 -5.35 10.89 14.17
C GLU A 73 -5.19 11.63 15.51
N THR A 74 -4.09 11.38 16.23
CA THR A 74 -3.81 12.02 17.51
C THR A 74 -3.61 13.53 17.37
N LEU A 75 -2.89 13.98 16.37
CA LEU A 75 -2.69 15.40 16.07
C LEU A 75 -4.02 16.11 15.78
N ILE A 76 -4.93 15.44 15.07
CA ILE A 76 -6.29 15.96 14.81
C ILE A 76 -7.08 16.09 16.12
N LEU A 77 -7.04 15.08 16.98
CA LEU A 77 -7.72 15.08 18.29
C LEU A 77 -7.17 16.18 19.22
N MET A 78 -5.88 16.46 19.12
CA MET A 78 -5.22 17.52 19.90
C MET A 78 -5.37 18.93 19.29
N ASN A 79 -6.09 19.08 18.18
CA ASN A 79 -6.25 20.34 17.44
C ASN A 79 -4.91 20.95 16.94
N ARG A 80 -3.90 20.14 16.69
CA ARG A 80 -2.61 20.56 16.13
C ARG A 80 -2.67 20.57 14.61
N GLU A 81 -3.42 21.51 14.04
CA GLU A 81 -3.76 21.54 12.61
C GLU A 81 -2.53 21.59 11.69
N ARG A 82 -1.55 22.43 12.03
CA ARG A 82 -0.34 22.56 11.20
C ARG A 82 0.44 21.26 11.12
N ASP A 83 0.62 20.59 12.25
CA ASP A 83 1.36 19.33 12.33
C ASP A 83 0.54 18.20 11.68
N ALA A 84 -0.78 18.21 11.87
CA ALA A 84 -1.69 17.27 11.21
C ALA A 84 -1.62 17.37 9.69
N LEU A 85 -1.57 18.57 9.11
CA LEU A 85 -1.41 18.77 7.66
C LEU A 85 -0.05 18.29 7.14
N GLN A 86 1.01 18.45 7.92
CA GLN A 86 2.33 17.91 7.57
C GLN A 86 2.32 16.38 7.60
N GLN A 87 1.77 15.80 8.66
CA GLN A 87 1.67 14.34 8.80
C GLN A 87 0.75 13.72 7.74
N ALA A 88 -0.32 14.41 7.37
CA ALA A 88 -1.23 13.98 6.31
C ALA A 88 -0.52 13.84 4.95
N LYS A 89 0.46 14.69 4.65
CA LYS A 89 1.26 14.55 3.42
C LYS A 89 2.07 13.26 3.42
N VAL A 90 2.62 12.86 4.57
CA VAL A 90 3.36 11.60 4.71
C VAL A 90 2.40 10.42 4.49
N VAL A 91 1.29 10.39 5.21
CA VAL A 91 0.28 9.32 5.08
C VAL A 91 -0.28 9.24 3.65
N SER A 92 -0.57 10.38 3.02
CA SER A 92 -1.04 10.44 1.64
C SER A 92 0.00 9.92 0.65
N LYS A 93 1.27 10.31 0.82
CA LYS A 93 2.36 9.82 -0.02
C LYS A 93 2.48 8.30 0.08
N ASN A 94 2.46 7.75 1.31
CA ASN A 94 2.53 6.31 1.52
C ASN A 94 1.35 5.59 0.85
N LEU A 95 0.11 6.09 1.02
CA LEU A 95 -1.07 5.52 0.35
C LEU A 95 -1.03 5.57 -1.18
N SER A 96 -0.21 6.45 -1.76
CA SER A 96 -0.08 6.61 -3.22
C SER A 96 1.05 5.77 -3.82
N GLN A 97 1.78 5.02 -3.02
CA GLN A 97 2.84 4.13 -3.50
C GLN A 97 2.23 2.81 -3.97
N GLU A 98 2.84 2.19 -4.98
CA GLU A 98 2.44 0.87 -5.49
C GLU A 98 2.95 -0.28 -4.60
N GLU A 99 3.21 -0.01 -3.33
CA GLU A 99 3.68 -0.99 -2.37
C GLU A 99 2.52 -1.73 -1.69
N TYR A 100 2.83 -2.92 -1.18
CA TYR A 100 1.85 -3.71 -0.45
C TYR A 100 1.50 -3.05 0.89
N PHE A 101 0.25 -2.66 1.03
CA PHE A 101 -0.34 -2.20 2.29
C PHE A 101 -1.13 -3.30 2.97
N SER A 102 -0.86 -3.52 4.25
CA SER A 102 -1.72 -4.41 5.03
C SER A 102 -3.12 -3.79 5.18
N THR A 103 -4.15 -4.63 5.29
CA THR A 103 -5.54 -4.19 5.55
C THR A 103 -5.61 -3.26 6.76
N GLN A 104 -4.81 -3.54 7.79
CA GLN A 104 -4.77 -2.72 9.00
C GLN A 104 -4.16 -1.34 8.73
N SER A 105 -3.02 -1.26 8.03
CA SER A 105 -2.39 0.01 7.67
C SER A 105 -3.32 0.88 6.82
N THR A 106 -3.95 0.27 5.81
CA THR A 106 -4.94 0.94 4.95
C THR A 106 -6.12 1.48 5.76
N ALA A 107 -6.69 0.66 6.65
CA ALA A 107 -7.84 1.08 7.47
C ALA A 107 -7.51 2.28 8.37
N PHE A 108 -6.38 2.23 9.09
CA PHE A 108 -5.98 3.36 9.95
C PHE A 108 -5.65 4.62 9.15
N ALA A 109 -5.01 4.49 8.00
CA ALA A 109 -4.68 5.62 7.13
C ALA A 109 -5.96 6.28 6.58
N LEU A 110 -6.89 5.50 6.06
CA LEU A 110 -8.18 6.02 5.56
C LEU A 110 -9.03 6.64 6.67
N MET A 111 -9.06 6.04 7.86
CA MET A 111 -9.78 6.61 9.02
C MET A 111 -9.19 7.96 9.45
N ALA A 112 -7.86 8.06 9.53
CA ALA A 112 -7.19 9.31 9.90
C ALA A 112 -7.39 10.41 8.85
N MET A 113 -7.25 10.07 7.57
CA MET A 113 -7.52 11.00 6.46
C MET A 113 -8.97 11.43 6.39
N GLY A 114 -9.92 10.52 6.63
CA GLY A 114 -11.35 10.82 6.71
C GLY A 114 -11.67 11.82 7.82
N ARG A 115 -11.10 11.63 9.02
CA ARG A 115 -11.26 12.58 10.14
C ARG A 115 -10.64 13.95 9.86
N LEU A 116 -9.49 13.97 9.16
CA LEU A 116 -8.89 15.22 8.72
C LEU A 116 -9.79 15.95 7.74
N ALA A 117 -10.30 15.23 6.74
CA ALA A 117 -11.22 15.78 5.75
C ALA A 117 -12.49 16.32 6.43
N GLU A 118 -13.08 15.59 7.37
CA GLU A 118 -14.25 16.05 8.13
C GLU A 118 -13.95 17.34 8.90
N LYS A 119 -12.79 17.42 9.56
CA LYS A 119 -12.39 18.59 10.34
C LYS A 119 -12.09 19.82 9.48
N LEU A 120 -11.49 19.59 8.31
CA LEU A 120 -11.15 20.65 7.37
C LEU A 120 -12.29 20.97 6.41
N SER A 121 -13.33 20.13 6.37
CA SER A 121 -14.45 20.29 5.46
C SER A 121 -15.23 21.55 5.77
N GLY A 122 -15.02 22.55 4.92
CA GLY A 122 -16.00 23.59 4.68
C GLY A 122 -17.00 23.12 3.61
N THR A 123 -17.98 23.94 3.30
CA THR A 123 -18.83 23.74 2.11
C THR A 123 -17.96 23.81 0.85
N LEU A 124 -17.99 22.77 0.02
CA LEU A 124 -17.46 22.87 -1.33
C LEU A 124 -18.28 23.93 -2.09
N ASP A 125 -17.61 24.93 -2.60
CA ASP A 125 -18.22 25.97 -3.42
C ASP A 125 -17.25 26.30 -4.56
N PHE A 126 -17.51 25.79 -5.76
CA PHE A 126 -16.65 25.99 -6.91
C PHE A 126 -17.41 25.92 -8.24
N THR A 127 -16.83 26.54 -9.24
CA THR A 127 -17.26 26.44 -10.63
C THR A 127 -16.19 25.71 -11.43
N TRP A 128 -16.58 25.02 -12.49
CA TRP A 128 -15.64 24.29 -13.32
C TRP A 128 -16.07 24.21 -14.78
N THR A 129 -15.09 24.01 -15.63
CA THR A 129 -15.29 23.82 -17.07
C THR A 129 -14.61 22.53 -17.55
N TRP A 130 -15.19 21.91 -18.54
CA TRP A 130 -14.60 20.82 -19.30
C TRP A 130 -14.45 21.23 -20.76
N ASN A 131 -13.22 21.26 -21.29
CA ASN A 131 -12.89 21.71 -22.64
C ASN A 131 -13.50 23.09 -22.95
N GLY A 132 -13.43 24.02 -22.01
CA GLY A 132 -13.98 25.36 -22.12
C GLY A 132 -15.51 25.45 -21.94
N LYS A 133 -16.23 24.31 -21.86
CA LYS A 133 -17.67 24.31 -21.64
C LYS A 133 -18.01 24.35 -20.16
N GLN A 134 -18.79 25.36 -19.74
CA GLN A 134 -19.22 25.51 -18.34
C GLN A 134 -20.05 24.31 -17.91
N GLN A 135 -19.71 23.77 -16.74
CA GLN A 135 -20.44 22.72 -16.06
C GLN A 135 -21.29 23.31 -14.91
N PRO A 136 -22.28 22.58 -14.39
CA PRO A 136 -23.04 23.02 -13.23
C PRO A 136 -22.11 23.38 -12.05
N ALA A 137 -22.41 24.52 -11.43
CA ALA A 137 -21.68 24.92 -10.22
C ALA A 137 -21.95 23.92 -9.09
N VAL A 138 -20.93 23.67 -8.27
CA VAL A 138 -21.02 22.73 -7.15
C VAL A 138 -21.04 23.52 -5.84
N LYS A 139 -22.09 23.31 -5.07
CA LYS A 139 -22.22 23.81 -3.71
C LYS A 139 -22.69 22.66 -2.80
N SER A 140 -21.84 22.18 -1.93
CA SER A 140 -22.10 20.97 -1.14
C SER A 140 -21.45 21.05 0.23
N ALA A 141 -22.15 20.53 1.25
CA ALA A 141 -21.60 20.32 2.57
C ALA A 141 -20.76 19.02 2.68
N LYS A 142 -20.71 18.22 1.61
CA LYS A 142 -19.87 17.01 1.58
C LYS A 142 -18.41 17.40 1.36
N ALA A 143 -17.49 16.68 1.99
CA ALA A 143 -16.05 16.89 1.87
C ALA A 143 -15.49 16.53 0.48
N VAL A 144 -16.19 15.69 -0.29
CA VAL A 144 -15.74 15.17 -1.59
C VAL A 144 -16.85 15.32 -2.60
N PHE A 145 -16.48 15.75 -3.81
CA PHE A 145 -17.30 15.71 -5.01
C PHE A 145 -16.54 14.89 -6.06
N ASP A 146 -17.17 13.86 -6.55
CA ASP A 146 -16.64 13.01 -7.61
C ASP A 146 -17.52 13.16 -8.86
N LYS A 147 -16.88 13.24 -10.02
CA LYS A 147 -17.58 13.35 -11.30
C LYS A 147 -16.82 12.61 -12.38
N GLU A 148 -17.44 11.58 -12.90
CA GLU A 148 -16.96 10.89 -14.06
C GLU A 148 -17.13 11.76 -15.32
N ILE A 149 -16.05 11.94 -16.06
CA ILE A 149 -16.02 12.74 -17.29
C ILE A 149 -15.84 11.77 -18.45
N PRO A 150 -16.68 11.80 -19.49
CA PRO A 150 -16.51 10.97 -20.67
C PRO A 150 -15.15 11.26 -21.31
N THR A 151 -14.32 10.26 -21.42
CA THR A 151 -13.00 10.38 -22.03
C THR A 151 -13.12 10.57 -23.53
N SER A 152 -12.58 11.69 -24.03
CA SER A 152 -12.22 11.81 -25.44
C SER A 152 -10.80 11.22 -25.61
N PRO A 153 -10.53 10.46 -26.67
CA PRO A 153 -9.26 9.69 -26.76
C PRO A 153 -8.00 10.53 -26.94
N LYS A 154 -8.07 11.85 -26.96
CA LYS A 154 -6.89 12.65 -27.33
C LYS A 154 -6.38 13.61 -26.25
N SER A 155 -7.17 14.32 -25.56
CA SER A 155 -6.81 15.21 -24.44
C SER A 155 -8.03 15.99 -23.97
N GLY A 156 -8.00 16.49 -22.75
CA GLY A 156 -9.04 17.36 -22.24
C GLY A 156 -8.47 18.32 -21.20
N THR A 157 -9.12 19.46 -21.04
CA THR A 157 -8.75 20.47 -20.05
C THR A 157 -9.88 20.64 -19.06
N VAL A 158 -9.57 20.43 -17.77
CA VAL A 158 -10.45 20.79 -16.66
C VAL A 158 -9.92 22.09 -16.06
N SER A 159 -10.79 23.10 -15.94
CA SER A 159 -10.47 24.31 -15.18
C SER A 159 -11.43 24.39 -13.99
N VAL A 160 -10.90 24.62 -12.81
CA VAL A 160 -11.67 24.73 -11.57
C VAL A 160 -11.40 26.06 -10.92
N LYS A 161 -12.46 26.76 -10.51
CA LYS A 161 -12.37 28.02 -9.78
C LYS A 161 -13.03 27.85 -8.41
N ASN A 162 -12.23 27.90 -7.35
CA ASN A 162 -12.72 27.89 -5.98
C ASN A 162 -13.48 29.20 -5.71
N GLN A 163 -14.70 29.08 -5.20
CA GLN A 163 -15.56 30.17 -4.76
C GLN A 163 -15.66 30.21 -3.22
N GLY A 164 -15.23 29.12 -2.56
CA GLY A 164 -15.25 28.99 -1.10
C GLY A 164 -14.06 29.70 -0.44
N LYS A 165 -14.12 29.79 0.89
CA LYS A 165 -13.06 30.41 1.71
C LYS A 165 -11.93 29.44 2.06
N GLY A 166 -12.17 28.14 2.02
CA GLY A 166 -11.22 27.10 2.33
C GLY A 166 -10.37 26.68 1.13
N ALA A 167 -9.32 25.89 1.37
CA ALA A 167 -8.56 25.26 0.30
C ALA A 167 -9.42 24.21 -0.43
N LEU A 168 -9.30 24.16 -1.76
CA LEU A 168 -9.93 23.15 -2.60
C LEU A 168 -8.83 22.30 -3.25
N GLY A 169 -8.80 21.01 -2.91
CA GLY A 169 -7.97 20.02 -3.61
C GLY A 169 -8.69 19.56 -4.88
N VAL A 170 -7.94 19.42 -5.96
CA VAL A 170 -8.46 18.89 -7.24
C VAL A 170 -7.56 17.76 -7.68
N ASP A 171 -8.16 16.60 -7.95
CA ASP A 171 -7.48 15.42 -8.44
C ASP A 171 -8.11 14.95 -9.75
N ILE A 172 -7.29 14.54 -10.70
CA ILE A 172 -7.75 13.98 -11.99
C ILE A 172 -7.20 12.56 -12.09
N ILE A 173 -8.10 11.59 -11.97
CA ILE A 173 -7.76 10.18 -12.06
C ILE A 173 -8.14 9.66 -13.44
N THR A 174 -7.15 9.23 -14.23
CA THR A 174 -7.38 8.58 -15.51
C THR A 174 -7.25 7.08 -15.35
N ARG A 175 -8.31 6.35 -15.71
CA ARG A 175 -8.27 4.88 -15.77
C ARG A 175 -8.22 4.46 -17.22
N THR A 176 -7.20 3.71 -17.58
CA THR A 176 -7.00 3.20 -18.94
C THR A 176 -6.84 1.69 -18.90
N GLN A 177 -7.29 1.04 -19.96
CA GLN A 177 -6.99 -0.36 -20.21
C GLN A 177 -6.05 -0.42 -21.41
N LEU A 178 -4.91 -1.08 -21.25
CA LEU A 178 -3.99 -1.29 -22.35
C LEU A 178 -4.66 -2.19 -23.40
N LEU A 179 -4.56 -1.79 -24.68
CA LEU A 179 -5.08 -2.58 -25.80
C LEU A 179 -4.20 -3.80 -26.10
N ASN A 180 -2.93 -3.72 -25.73
CA ASN A 180 -1.96 -4.80 -25.92
C ASN A 180 -1.34 -5.13 -24.56
N ASP A 181 -1.26 -6.40 -24.25
CA ASP A 181 -0.74 -6.96 -22.99
C ASP A 181 0.82 -6.91 -22.88
N THR A 182 1.45 -6.00 -23.59
CA THR A 182 2.90 -5.83 -23.53
C THR A 182 3.31 -4.93 -22.37
N LEU A 183 3.25 -5.47 -21.16
CA LEU A 183 3.92 -4.83 -20.04
C LEU A 183 5.44 -5.05 -20.18
N PRO A 184 6.27 -4.01 -20.05
CA PRO A 184 7.72 -4.19 -20.04
C PRO A 184 8.12 -5.03 -18.82
N ALA A 185 9.13 -5.87 -18.99
CA ALA A 185 9.74 -6.57 -17.87
C ALA A 185 10.33 -5.55 -16.89
N ILE A 186 10.00 -5.69 -15.62
CA ILE A 186 10.51 -4.83 -14.54
C ILE A 186 11.36 -5.71 -13.62
N SER A 187 12.52 -5.20 -13.24
CA SER A 187 13.42 -5.81 -12.27
C SER A 187 13.80 -4.75 -11.24
N ASP A 188 13.47 -5.01 -9.98
CA ASP A 188 13.83 -4.16 -8.85
C ASP A 188 14.39 -5.03 -7.73
N ASN A 189 15.71 -4.92 -7.49
CA ASN A 189 16.48 -5.72 -6.52
C ASN A 189 16.48 -7.24 -6.73
N LEU A 190 15.50 -7.78 -7.44
CA LEU A 190 15.44 -9.18 -7.84
C LEU A 190 15.46 -9.28 -9.36
N ARG A 191 16.25 -10.23 -9.88
CA ARG A 191 16.26 -10.57 -11.28
C ARG A 191 15.69 -11.97 -11.47
N MET A 192 14.79 -12.11 -12.46
CA MET A 192 14.22 -13.37 -12.87
C MET A 192 14.52 -13.63 -14.34
N ASP A 193 15.06 -14.82 -14.61
CA ASP A 193 15.32 -15.31 -15.96
C ASP A 193 14.58 -16.64 -16.15
N ILE A 194 13.90 -16.81 -17.29
CA ILE A 194 13.20 -18.04 -17.66
C ILE A 194 13.84 -18.58 -18.93
N ARG A 195 14.16 -19.87 -18.92
CA ARG A 195 14.63 -20.61 -20.10
C ARG A 195 13.86 -21.90 -20.26
N TYR A 196 13.71 -22.35 -21.48
CA TYR A 196 13.07 -23.60 -21.82
C TYR A 196 14.10 -24.58 -22.37
N ALA A 197 13.97 -25.85 -22.00
CA ALA A 197 14.86 -26.90 -22.45
C ALA A 197 14.09 -28.22 -22.62
N THR A 198 14.55 -29.08 -23.50
CA THR A 198 14.08 -30.47 -23.53
C THR A 198 14.41 -31.17 -22.21
N LEU A 199 13.81 -32.31 -21.94
CA LEU A 199 14.11 -33.10 -20.73
C LEU A 199 15.58 -33.55 -20.67
N ASN A 200 16.30 -33.56 -21.82
CA ASN A 200 17.75 -33.83 -21.89
C ASN A 200 18.62 -32.58 -21.66
N GLY A 201 18.01 -31.42 -21.35
CA GLY A 201 18.71 -30.17 -21.09
C GLY A 201 19.10 -29.35 -22.34
N THR A 202 18.69 -29.76 -23.53
CA THR A 202 18.96 -28.98 -24.78
C THR A 202 18.02 -27.75 -24.79
N PRO A 203 18.58 -26.52 -24.95
CA PRO A 203 17.77 -25.31 -25.03
C PRO A 203 16.78 -25.34 -26.20
N ILE A 204 15.57 -24.86 -25.99
CA ILE A 204 14.53 -24.71 -27.01
C ILE A 204 13.91 -23.31 -26.95
N SER A 205 13.42 -22.84 -28.11
CA SER A 205 12.64 -21.60 -28.18
C SER A 205 11.18 -21.90 -27.85
N ALA A 206 10.59 -21.10 -26.95
CA ALA A 206 9.16 -21.22 -26.63
C ALA A 206 8.24 -20.99 -27.85
N GLU A 207 8.72 -20.24 -28.86
CA GLU A 207 7.97 -19.92 -30.08
C GLU A 207 7.94 -21.08 -31.09
N GLU A 208 8.81 -22.08 -30.91
CA GLU A 208 8.99 -23.18 -31.89
C GLU A 208 8.62 -24.56 -31.29
N ILE A 209 7.98 -24.60 -30.12
CA ILE A 209 7.62 -25.88 -29.50
C ILE A 209 6.49 -26.55 -30.28
N LYS A 210 6.72 -27.75 -30.75
CA LYS A 210 5.71 -28.55 -31.46
C LYS A 210 4.77 -29.21 -30.46
N GLN A 211 3.50 -29.34 -30.85
CA GLN A 211 2.51 -30.07 -30.07
C GLN A 211 2.99 -31.49 -29.71
N GLY A 212 2.79 -31.92 -28.48
CA GLY A 212 3.22 -33.22 -27.97
C GLY A 212 4.72 -33.28 -27.62
N THR A 213 5.40 -32.13 -27.49
CA THR A 213 6.78 -32.08 -27.01
C THR A 213 6.82 -31.83 -25.51
N ASP A 214 7.45 -32.74 -24.78
CA ASP A 214 7.73 -32.54 -23.35
C ASP A 214 8.97 -31.65 -23.18
N PHE A 215 8.88 -30.67 -22.29
CA PHE A 215 9.97 -29.73 -22.00
C PHE A 215 9.92 -29.22 -20.57
N ALA A 216 11.03 -28.69 -20.10
CA ALA A 216 11.15 -28.05 -18.81
C ALA A 216 11.24 -26.52 -18.94
N ALA A 217 10.48 -25.80 -18.13
CA ALA A 217 10.66 -24.38 -17.88
C ALA A 217 11.55 -24.22 -16.65
N ILE A 218 12.72 -23.62 -16.83
CA ILE A 218 13.71 -23.41 -15.78
C ILE A 218 13.68 -21.93 -15.39
N VAL A 219 13.20 -21.64 -14.18
CA VAL A 219 13.12 -20.28 -13.64
C VAL A 219 14.30 -20.06 -12.71
N SER A 220 15.10 -19.05 -12.98
CA SER A 220 16.22 -18.64 -12.14
C SER A 220 15.91 -17.28 -11.51
N ILE A 221 16.00 -17.20 -10.18
CA ILE A 221 15.80 -15.96 -9.45
C ILE A 221 17.07 -15.62 -8.71
N SER A 222 17.54 -14.39 -8.82
CA SER A 222 18.75 -13.91 -8.15
C SER A 222 18.51 -12.58 -7.45
N ASN A 223 19.11 -12.45 -6.27
CA ASN A 223 19.20 -11.20 -5.54
C ASN A 223 20.36 -10.39 -6.12
N ILE A 224 20.05 -9.29 -6.81
CA ILE A 224 21.04 -8.40 -7.42
C ILE A 224 21.44 -7.25 -6.49
N SER A 225 20.72 -7.01 -5.41
CA SER A 225 21.04 -5.97 -4.44
C SER A 225 22.20 -6.37 -3.52
N GLY A 226 22.38 -7.66 -3.25
CA GLY A 226 23.44 -8.22 -2.40
C GLY A 226 23.40 -7.78 -0.92
N THR A 227 22.35 -7.07 -0.52
CA THR A 227 22.33 -6.38 0.80
C THR A 227 21.38 -7.00 1.83
N SER A 228 20.46 -7.86 1.42
CA SER A 228 19.44 -8.40 2.33
C SER A 228 18.97 -9.77 1.87
N ASP A 229 18.71 -10.65 2.83
CA ASP A 229 17.98 -11.88 2.57
C ASP A 229 16.50 -11.57 2.32
N TYR A 230 15.91 -12.25 1.36
CA TYR A 230 14.48 -12.18 1.07
C TYR A 230 13.78 -13.41 1.64
N THR A 231 12.82 -13.19 2.52
CA THR A 231 12.00 -14.24 3.09
C THR A 231 10.55 -14.17 2.59
N ASN A 232 9.90 -15.32 2.51
CA ASN A 232 8.50 -15.44 2.07
C ASN A 232 8.26 -14.89 0.66
N LEU A 233 9.19 -15.16 -0.26
CA LEU A 233 8.98 -14.85 -1.68
C LEU A 233 7.89 -15.75 -2.26
N ALA A 234 7.11 -15.18 -3.18
CA ALA A 234 6.08 -15.87 -3.94
C ALA A 234 6.36 -15.71 -5.44
N LEU A 235 6.72 -16.78 -6.11
CA LEU A 235 6.82 -16.84 -7.55
C LEU A 235 5.48 -17.29 -8.13
N THR A 236 4.91 -16.50 -9.04
CA THR A 236 3.76 -16.89 -9.85
C THR A 236 4.22 -17.10 -11.29
N HIS A 237 4.23 -18.33 -11.75
CA HIS A 237 4.52 -18.68 -13.13
C HIS A 237 3.24 -19.07 -13.86
N ILE A 238 2.72 -18.15 -14.66
CA ILE A 238 1.55 -18.36 -15.51
C ILE A 238 2.01 -18.97 -16.81
N ILE A 239 1.34 -20.03 -17.26
CA ILE A 239 1.66 -20.73 -18.51
C ILE A 239 0.65 -20.39 -19.61
N PRO A 240 1.08 -20.36 -20.87
CA PRO A 240 0.20 -20.10 -22.01
C PRO A 240 -0.89 -21.17 -22.17
N SER A 241 -2.03 -20.74 -22.71
CA SER A 241 -3.08 -21.68 -23.11
C SER A 241 -2.55 -22.73 -24.10
N GLY A 242 -2.92 -23.99 -23.86
CA GLY A 242 -2.47 -25.11 -24.68
C GLY A 242 -1.21 -25.81 -24.18
N TRP A 243 -0.59 -25.29 -23.12
CA TRP A 243 0.43 -26.03 -22.39
C TRP A 243 -0.20 -26.73 -21.19
N GLU A 244 0.27 -27.90 -20.87
CA GLU A 244 -0.15 -28.69 -19.73
C GLU A 244 1.01 -28.82 -18.73
N ILE A 245 0.72 -28.63 -17.46
CA ILE A 245 1.72 -28.79 -16.41
C ILE A 245 1.77 -30.26 -16.01
N TYR A 246 2.94 -30.87 -16.22
CA TYR A 246 3.19 -32.20 -15.69
C TYR A 246 3.49 -32.13 -14.19
N ASN A 247 2.61 -32.71 -13.38
CA ASN A 247 2.74 -32.68 -11.93
C ASN A 247 3.61 -33.85 -11.45
N GLU A 248 4.89 -33.61 -11.23
CA GLU A 248 5.88 -34.59 -10.78
C GLU A 248 5.70 -35.09 -9.33
N ARG A 249 4.68 -34.65 -8.59
CA ARG A 249 4.41 -35.21 -7.25
C ARG A 249 4.24 -36.73 -7.24
N MET A 250 4.13 -37.32 -8.41
CA MET A 250 4.02 -38.78 -8.60
C MET A 250 5.34 -39.45 -9.01
N VAL A 251 6.40 -38.69 -9.24
CA VAL A 251 7.72 -39.22 -9.63
C VAL A 251 8.76 -38.63 -8.70
N THR A 252 9.40 -39.47 -7.90
CA THR A 252 10.52 -39.11 -7.03
C THR A 252 11.71 -38.68 -7.86
N ALA A 253 11.88 -37.41 -8.09
CA ALA A 253 13.10 -36.83 -8.63
C ALA A 253 13.77 -35.96 -7.58
N ASP A 254 14.99 -36.29 -7.29
CA ASP A 254 15.94 -35.60 -6.44
C ASP A 254 16.36 -34.26 -7.06
N THR A 255 15.45 -33.32 -7.13
CA THR A 255 15.77 -31.95 -7.55
C THR A 255 15.97 -31.11 -6.31
N ALA A 256 17.22 -30.70 -6.09
CA ALA A 256 17.67 -29.83 -5.00
C ALA A 256 17.08 -28.41 -5.15
N ILE A 257 15.77 -28.26 -5.20
CA ILE A 257 15.07 -26.98 -5.23
C ILE A 257 14.58 -26.71 -3.81
N ASN A 258 15.16 -25.71 -3.19
CA ASN A 258 14.82 -25.29 -1.84
C ASN A 258 13.58 -24.37 -1.89
N TYR A 259 12.38 -24.95 -1.95
CA TYR A 259 11.13 -24.19 -1.77
C TYR A 259 10.41 -24.67 -0.50
N SER A 260 9.69 -23.76 0.13
CA SER A 260 8.91 -24.05 1.34
C SER A 260 7.59 -24.72 0.99
N TYR A 261 6.96 -24.29 -0.10
CA TYR A 261 5.67 -24.79 -0.57
C TYR A 261 5.49 -24.52 -2.07
N GLN A 262 4.78 -25.41 -2.75
CA GLN A 262 4.40 -25.23 -4.15
C GLN A 262 2.93 -25.66 -4.37
N ASP A 263 2.17 -24.82 -5.05
CA ASP A 263 0.80 -25.07 -5.50
C ASP A 263 0.76 -25.08 -7.02
N ILE A 264 0.32 -26.21 -7.60
CA ILE A 264 0.26 -26.43 -9.03
C ILE A 264 -1.21 -26.42 -9.43
N ARG A 265 -1.58 -25.53 -10.35
CA ARG A 265 -2.91 -25.38 -10.93
C ARG A 265 -2.85 -25.63 -12.44
N ASP A 266 -4.00 -25.64 -13.10
CA ASP A 266 -4.09 -25.92 -14.53
C ASP A 266 -3.37 -24.88 -15.40
N ASP A 267 -3.33 -23.64 -14.93
CA ASP A 267 -2.82 -22.48 -15.68
C ASP A 267 -1.56 -21.85 -15.07
N ARG A 268 -1.12 -22.30 -13.89
CA ARG A 268 0.00 -21.68 -13.18
C ARG A 268 0.65 -22.56 -12.15
N VAL A 269 1.91 -22.23 -11.84
CA VAL A 269 2.62 -22.77 -10.69
C VAL A 269 2.94 -21.64 -9.71
N LEU A 270 2.56 -21.81 -8.44
CA LEU A 270 2.88 -20.91 -7.34
C LEU A 270 3.94 -21.55 -6.48
N THR A 271 5.09 -20.90 -6.33
CA THR A 271 6.23 -21.43 -5.55
C THR A 271 6.62 -20.44 -4.47
N TYR A 272 6.72 -20.89 -3.23
CA TYR A 272 7.05 -20.10 -2.06
C TYR A 272 8.40 -20.53 -1.51
N PHE A 273 9.32 -19.58 -1.30
CA PHE A 273 10.70 -19.87 -0.95
C PHE A 273 11.36 -18.66 -0.27
N ASN A 274 12.57 -18.88 0.26
CA ASN A 274 13.47 -17.83 0.73
C ASN A 274 14.68 -17.76 -0.20
N LEU A 275 15.27 -16.57 -0.32
CA LEU A 275 16.45 -16.32 -1.12
C LEU A 275 17.48 -15.61 -0.22
N HIS A 276 18.64 -16.24 -0.05
CA HIS A 276 19.75 -15.76 0.78
C HIS A 276 20.88 -15.22 -0.07
#